data_950a5f7c8ee5ac078f3c354228d2a7dd
#
_entry.id   950a5f7c8ee5ac078f3c354228d2a7dd
#
_cell.length_a   1.000
_cell.length_b   1.000
_cell.length_c   1.000
_cell.angle_alpha   90.00
_cell.angle_beta   90.00
_cell.angle_gamma   90.00
#
_symmetry.space_group_name_H-M   'P 1'
#
loop_
_entity.id
_entity.type
_entity.pdbx_description
1 polymer ?
#
loop_
_entity_poly.entity_id
_entity_poly.type
_entity_poly.pdbx_seq_one_letter_code
_entity_poly.pdbx_strand_id
1 'polypeptide(L)'
;SQLSTNPNTTYAMETDPNFTNRRSFLSSDYVINRLQLNPMRTQKRLGDGYYEQQLVMQAILRQTGKSRLQAGLTEEEQYRKLMDAGLTVMKSKSMMLGQGLTESEQQQLTEDVVMLVSQPVVLPNGKTETLLVPTLYLAPTTQRVEGAANMQAQSINLQVGTMHNRGSIVADDAITVHGNTIH
;
A
#
# COMPACT_ATOMS: atom_id res chain seq x y z
N SER A 1 -16.15 -6.13 -4.46
CA SER A 1 -15.39 -6.82 -3.43
C SER A 1 -16.14 -6.79 -2.10
N GLN A 2 -15.76 -7.64 -1.23
CA GLN A 2 -16.42 -7.76 0.05
C GLN A 2 -15.41 -7.59 1.17
N LEU A 3 -15.88 -7.00 2.24
CA LEU A 3 -15.08 -6.95 3.45
C LEU A 3 -15.04 -8.35 4.04
N SER A 4 -13.86 -8.83 4.32
CA SER A 4 -13.71 -10.15 4.91
C SER A 4 -14.18 -10.13 6.36
N THR A 5 -15.04 -11.09 6.70
CA THR A 5 -15.47 -11.26 8.08
C THR A 5 -14.87 -12.50 8.72
N ASN A 6 -14.13 -13.28 7.94
CA ASN A 6 -13.52 -14.50 8.45
C ASN A 6 -12.30 -14.14 9.31
N PRO A 7 -12.29 -14.49 10.61
CA PRO A 7 -11.17 -14.13 11.47
C PRO A 7 -9.86 -14.80 11.10
N ASN A 8 -9.92 -15.81 10.24
CA ASN A 8 -8.71 -16.49 9.80
C ASN A 8 -8.07 -15.85 8.58
N THR A 9 -8.72 -14.84 7.98
CA THR A 9 -8.11 -14.16 6.85
C THR A 9 -7.04 -13.19 7.32
N THR A 10 -6.05 -12.97 6.48
CA THR A 10 -4.91 -12.13 6.78
C THR A 10 -5.04 -10.73 6.19
N TYR A 11 -6.18 -10.45 5.57
CA TYR A 11 -6.44 -9.13 5.00
C TYR A 11 -7.93 -8.79 5.21
N ALA A 12 -8.22 -7.48 5.23
CA ALA A 12 -9.56 -6.99 5.53
C ALA A 12 -10.48 -6.94 4.31
N MET A 13 -9.90 -6.94 3.12
CA MET A 13 -10.63 -6.77 1.88
C MET A 13 -10.37 -7.93 0.95
N GLU A 14 -11.40 -8.37 0.24
CA GLU A 14 -11.26 -9.39 -0.78
C GLU A 14 -11.51 -8.79 -2.14
N THR A 15 -10.76 -9.25 -3.13
CA THR A 15 -11.00 -8.86 -4.50
C THR A 15 -12.05 -9.78 -5.12
N ASP A 16 -12.32 -9.56 -6.40
CA ASP A 16 -13.27 -10.39 -7.16
C ASP A 16 -12.87 -11.86 -7.02
N PRO A 17 -13.78 -12.73 -6.54
CA PRO A 17 -13.47 -14.15 -6.37
C PRO A 17 -13.02 -14.83 -7.66
N ASN A 18 -13.57 -14.43 -8.79
CA ASN A 18 -13.16 -15.01 -10.07
C ASN A 18 -11.71 -14.72 -10.38
N PHE A 19 -11.24 -13.57 -9.94
CA PHE A 19 -9.89 -13.15 -10.19
C PHE A 19 -8.92 -13.86 -9.25
N THR A 20 -9.25 -13.90 -7.97
CA THR A 20 -8.39 -14.53 -6.98
C THR A 20 -8.29 -16.02 -7.15
N ASN A 21 -9.33 -16.66 -7.69
CA ASN A 21 -9.33 -18.11 -7.91
C ASN A 21 -8.47 -18.52 -9.10
N ARG A 22 -8.17 -17.60 -10.00
CA ARG A 22 -7.46 -17.94 -11.23
C ARG A 22 -5.97 -17.71 -11.13
N ARG A 23 -5.56 -16.80 -10.29
CA ARG A 23 -4.14 -16.47 -10.16
C ARG A 23 -3.89 -15.87 -8.81
N SER A 24 -2.70 -16.12 -8.34
CA SER A 24 -2.24 -15.47 -7.14
C SER A 24 -1.40 -14.26 -7.52
N PHE A 25 -1.48 -13.24 -6.71
CA PHE A 25 -0.72 -12.04 -6.88
C PHE A 25 0.31 -11.94 -5.78
N LEU A 26 1.47 -11.39 -6.12
CA LEU A 26 2.47 -11.08 -5.13
C LEU A 26 1.85 -10.12 -4.11
N SER A 27 1.94 -10.47 -2.84
CA SER A 27 1.34 -9.68 -1.77
C SER A 27 2.41 -9.30 -0.74
N SER A 28 1.99 -8.48 0.20
CA SER A 28 2.85 -8.08 1.32
C SER A 28 3.24 -9.25 2.22
N ASP A 29 2.62 -10.43 2.06
CA ASP A 29 3.11 -11.64 2.71
C ASP A 29 4.59 -11.86 2.36
N TYR A 30 5.01 -11.42 1.20
CA TYR A 30 6.40 -11.47 0.79
C TYR A 30 7.31 -10.78 1.81
N VAL A 31 6.93 -9.58 2.25
CA VAL A 31 7.69 -8.83 3.25
C VAL A 31 7.68 -9.57 4.59
N ILE A 32 6.51 -10.02 4.98
CA ILE A 32 6.33 -10.67 6.28
C ILE A 32 7.14 -11.95 6.35
N ASN A 33 7.15 -12.73 5.27
CA ASN A 33 7.92 -13.94 5.19
C ASN A 33 9.43 -13.68 5.18
N ARG A 34 9.86 -12.61 4.52
CA ARG A 34 11.28 -12.23 4.49
C ARG A 34 11.75 -11.78 5.87
N LEU A 35 10.85 -11.29 6.70
CA LEU A 35 11.16 -10.94 8.09
C LEU A 35 11.04 -12.14 9.02
N GLN A 36 10.71 -13.31 8.47
CA GLN A 36 10.55 -14.56 9.23
C GLN A 36 9.42 -14.47 10.26
N LEU A 37 8.38 -13.71 9.90
CA LEU A 37 7.17 -13.60 10.70
C LEU A 37 6.08 -14.45 10.07
N ASN A 38 5.07 -14.80 10.85
CA ASN A 38 3.95 -15.57 10.35
C ASN A 38 2.83 -14.63 9.91
N PRO A 39 2.48 -14.61 8.61
CA PRO A 39 1.41 -13.72 8.14
C PRO A 39 0.08 -13.91 8.85
N MET A 40 -0.20 -15.12 9.31
CA MET A 40 -1.47 -15.40 10.02
C MET A 40 -1.51 -14.82 11.42
N ARG A 41 -0.35 -14.43 11.95
CA ARG A 41 -0.25 -13.91 13.32
C ARG A 41 0.14 -12.45 13.35
N THR A 42 0.31 -11.84 12.19
CA THR A 42 0.60 -10.42 12.13
C THR A 42 -0.70 -9.63 12.02
N GLN A 43 -0.57 -8.33 12.15
CA GLN A 43 -1.68 -7.42 11.97
C GLN A 43 -2.28 -7.62 10.57
N LYS A 44 -3.58 -7.49 10.45
CA LYS A 44 -4.25 -7.62 9.16
C LYS A 44 -3.72 -6.61 8.17
N ARG A 45 -3.62 -7.04 6.91
CA ARG A 45 -3.35 -6.15 5.80
C ARG A 45 -4.66 -5.59 5.26
N LEU A 46 -4.55 -4.51 4.49
CA LEU A 46 -5.72 -3.84 3.94
C LEU A 46 -6.44 -4.72 2.91
N GLY A 47 -5.69 -5.37 2.02
CA GLY A 47 -6.28 -6.21 1.00
C GLY A 47 -5.35 -7.33 0.59
N ASP A 48 -5.77 -8.10 -0.41
CA ASP A 48 -4.93 -9.18 -0.94
C ASP A 48 -3.88 -8.62 -1.91
N GLY A 49 -3.13 -9.52 -2.55
CA GLY A 49 -2.04 -9.11 -3.43
C GLY A 49 -2.49 -8.25 -4.60
N TYR A 50 -3.62 -8.57 -5.19
CA TYR A 50 -4.15 -7.77 -6.30
C TYR A 50 -4.47 -6.35 -5.82
N TYR A 51 -5.17 -6.25 -4.71
CA TYR A 51 -5.58 -4.97 -4.15
C TYR A 51 -4.36 -4.12 -3.80
N GLU A 52 -3.36 -4.75 -3.19
CA GLU A 52 -2.13 -4.06 -2.80
C GLU A 52 -1.38 -3.52 -4.00
N GLN A 53 -1.29 -4.31 -5.07
CA GLN A 53 -0.61 -3.86 -6.27
C GLN A 53 -1.33 -2.69 -6.90
N GLN A 54 -2.66 -2.69 -6.87
CA GLN A 54 -3.43 -1.56 -7.39
C GLN A 54 -3.21 -0.31 -6.55
N LEU A 55 -3.16 -0.45 -5.23
CA LEU A 55 -2.87 0.66 -4.32
C LEU A 55 -1.54 1.32 -4.66
N VAL A 56 -0.52 0.51 -4.79
CA VAL A 56 0.83 1.01 -5.06
C VAL A 56 0.90 1.66 -6.45
N MET A 57 0.30 1.01 -7.44
CA MET A 57 0.29 1.56 -8.79
C MET A 57 -0.40 2.93 -8.83
N GLN A 58 -1.53 3.06 -8.14
CA GLN A 58 -2.24 4.34 -8.09
C GLN A 58 -1.44 5.39 -7.35
N ALA A 59 -0.73 5.00 -6.29
CA ALA A 59 0.12 5.94 -5.57
C ALA A 59 1.25 6.46 -6.46
N ILE A 60 1.87 5.57 -7.23
CA ILE A 60 2.92 5.95 -8.16
C ILE A 60 2.37 6.93 -9.21
N LEU A 61 1.23 6.58 -9.77
CA LEU A 61 0.62 7.40 -10.81
C LEU A 61 0.25 8.79 -10.29
N ARG A 62 -0.33 8.86 -9.10
CA ARG A 62 -0.72 10.14 -8.50
C ARG A 62 0.49 11.04 -8.25
N GLN A 63 1.57 10.46 -7.78
CA GLN A 63 2.70 11.26 -7.35
C GLN A 63 3.67 11.58 -8.48
N THR A 64 3.78 10.71 -9.47
CA THR A 64 4.77 10.89 -10.53
C THR A 64 4.17 11.08 -11.92
N GLY A 65 2.89 10.79 -12.10
CA GLY A 65 2.27 10.83 -13.42
C GLY A 65 2.64 9.67 -14.31
N LYS A 66 3.37 8.69 -13.78
CA LYS A 66 3.82 7.52 -14.53
C LYS A 66 3.28 6.26 -13.89
N SER A 67 3.10 5.23 -14.69
CA SER A 67 2.69 3.93 -14.16
C SER A 67 3.89 3.10 -13.70
N ARG A 68 5.07 3.46 -14.13
CA ARG A 68 6.31 2.75 -13.77
C ARG A 68 7.38 3.75 -13.37
N LEU A 69 7.99 3.51 -12.22
CA LEU A 69 9.12 4.31 -11.77
C LEU A 69 10.37 3.98 -12.58
N GLN A 70 10.46 2.74 -13.05
CA GLN A 70 11.57 2.29 -13.88
C GLN A 70 10.98 1.57 -15.08
N ALA A 71 11.41 1.96 -16.28
CA ALA A 71 10.92 1.36 -17.51
C ALA A 71 11.28 -0.12 -17.59
N GLY A 72 10.41 -0.91 -18.20
CA GLY A 72 10.67 -2.31 -18.47
C GLY A 72 10.22 -3.29 -17.40
N LEU A 73 9.72 -2.80 -16.28
CA LEU A 73 9.22 -3.68 -15.22
C LEU A 73 7.72 -3.92 -15.37
N THR A 74 7.29 -5.12 -15.04
CA THR A 74 5.85 -5.39 -14.86
C THR A 74 5.41 -4.79 -13.53
N GLU A 75 4.09 -4.75 -13.31
CA GLU A 75 3.56 -4.28 -12.04
C GLU A 75 4.07 -5.12 -10.88
N GLU A 76 4.10 -6.44 -11.07
CA GLU A 76 4.57 -7.32 -10.00
C GLU A 76 6.06 -7.14 -9.74
N GLU A 77 6.86 -7.02 -10.79
CA GLU A 77 8.29 -6.78 -10.64
C GLU A 77 8.57 -5.46 -9.94
N GLN A 78 7.80 -4.43 -10.28
CA GLN A 78 7.91 -3.14 -9.62
C GLN A 78 7.57 -3.24 -8.14
N TYR A 79 6.48 -3.93 -7.83
CA TYR A 79 6.06 -4.08 -6.44
C TYR A 79 7.12 -4.84 -5.64
N ARG A 80 7.65 -5.93 -6.21
CA ARG A 80 8.69 -6.70 -5.55
C ARG A 80 9.94 -5.86 -5.30
N LYS A 81 10.36 -5.10 -6.30
CA LYS A 81 11.54 -4.25 -6.16
C LYS A 81 11.36 -3.21 -5.06
N LEU A 82 10.18 -2.59 -5.03
CA LEU A 82 9.87 -1.59 -4.01
C LEU A 82 9.83 -2.20 -2.61
N MET A 83 9.27 -3.39 -2.47
CA MET A 83 9.24 -4.08 -1.20
C MET A 83 10.64 -4.51 -0.74
N ASP A 84 11.47 -4.97 -1.67
CA ASP A 84 12.85 -5.34 -1.34
C ASP A 84 13.62 -4.11 -0.83
N ALA A 85 13.44 -2.98 -1.49
CA ALA A 85 14.09 -1.74 -1.06
C ALA A 85 13.59 -1.32 0.33
N GLY A 86 12.30 -1.48 0.57
CA GLY A 86 11.73 -1.20 1.88
C GLY A 86 12.30 -2.09 2.97
N LEU A 87 12.48 -3.38 2.67
CA LEU A 87 13.11 -4.31 3.61
C LEU A 87 14.52 -3.89 3.95
N THR A 88 15.28 -3.43 2.96
CA THR A 88 16.63 -2.96 3.19
C THR A 88 16.64 -1.77 4.17
N VAL A 89 15.72 -0.83 3.96
CA VAL A 89 15.61 0.32 4.86
C VAL A 89 15.24 -0.12 6.26
N MET A 90 14.27 -1.01 6.39
CA MET A 90 13.85 -1.51 7.70
C MET A 90 15.02 -2.13 8.45
N LYS A 91 15.80 -2.96 7.76
CA LYS A 91 16.92 -3.64 8.40
C LYS A 91 18.01 -2.66 8.79
N SER A 92 18.30 -1.69 7.93
CA SER A 92 19.36 -0.73 8.21
C SER A 92 19.03 0.18 9.38
N LYS A 93 17.75 0.42 9.64
CA LYS A 93 17.30 1.31 10.71
C LYS A 93 16.73 0.55 11.91
N SER A 94 16.78 -0.78 11.88
CA SER A 94 16.21 -1.63 12.93
C SER A 94 14.76 -1.28 13.23
N MET A 95 13.98 -1.09 12.17
CA MET A 95 12.58 -0.69 12.30
C MET A 95 11.69 -1.92 12.54
N MET A 96 10.59 -1.68 13.22
CA MET A 96 9.58 -2.71 13.44
C MET A 96 8.56 -2.69 12.31
N LEU A 97 7.97 -3.86 12.05
CA LEU A 97 6.88 -3.96 11.08
C LEU A 97 5.74 -3.03 11.50
N GLY A 98 5.24 -2.25 10.57
CA GLY A 98 4.17 -1.30 10.83
C GLY A 98 4.65 0.11 11.09
N GLN A 99 5.93 0.28 11.33
CA GLN A 99 6.50 1.60 11.56
C GLN A 99 6.73 2.30 10.22
N GLY A 100 6.28 3.55 10.11
CA GLY A 100 6.50 4.35 8.92
C GLY A 100 7.75 5.19 9.02
N LEU A 101 8.15 5.78 7.91
CA LEU A 101 9.28 6.71 7.87
C LEU A 101 8.83 8.10 8.30
N THR A 102 9.69 8.77 9.05
CA THR A 102 9.51 10.20 9.27
C THR A 102 9.87 10.96 8.00
N GLU A 103 9.50 12.23 7.97
CA GLU A 103 9.85 13.06 6.83
C GLU A 103 11.38 13.14 6.66
N SER A 104 12.08 13.27 7.76
CA SER A 104 13.55 13.31 7.73
C SER A 104 14.14 12.01 7.17
N GLU A 105 13.59 10.88 7.60
CA GLU A 105 14.05 9.58 7.09
C GLU A 105 13.76 9.43 5.61
N GLN A 106 12.60 9.89 5.15
CA GLN A 106 12.28 9.85 3.73
C GLN A 106 13.24 10.69 2.91
N GLN A 107 13.66 11.85 3.44
CA GLN A 107 14.62 12.71 2.76
C GLN A 107 15.99 12.06 2.57
N GLN A 108 16.26 11.01 3.33
CA GLN A 108 17.53 10.29 3.25
C GLN A 108 17.48 9.09 2.31
N LEU A 109 16.34 8.79 1.73
CA LEU A 109 16.21 7.65 0.85
C LEU A 109 17.04 7.84 -0.41
N THR A 110 17.70 6.76 -0.84
CA THR A 110 18.44 6.74 -2.10
C THR A 110 17.66 6.07 -3.21
N GLU A 111 16.57 5.38 -2.87
CA GLU A 111 15.67 4.80 -3.87
C GLU A 111 14.26 4.77 -3.31
N ASP A 112 13.31 4.63 -4.21
CA ASP A 112 11.90 4.54 -3.82
C ASP A 112 11.65 3.22 -3.12
N VAL A 113 10.77 3.22 -2.12
CA VAL A 113 10.48 2.03 -1.33
C VAL A 113 8.98 1.90 -1.09
N VAL A 114 8.55 0.66 -0.84
CA VAL A 114 7.24 0.39 -0.26
C VAL A 114 7.46 -0.26 1.09
N MET A 115 6.76 0.24 2.10
CA MET A 115 6.81 -0.31 3.44
C MET A 115 5.39 -0.57 3.91
N LEU A 116 5.23 -1.57 4.76
CA LEU A 116 3.95 -1.85 5.39
C LEU A 116 3.83 -0.98 6.63
N VAL A 117 2.91 -0.04 6.58
CA VAL A 117 2.74 0.93 7.66
C VAL A 117 1.39 0.72 8.32
N SER A 118 1.39 0.72 9.63
CA SER A 118 0.18 0.58 10.44
C SER A 118 -0.61 1.89 10.36
N GLN A 119 -1.82 1.83 9.82
CA GLN A 119 -2.64 3.03 9.62
C GLN A 119 -4.08 2.77 9.97
N PRO A 120 -4.78 3.75 10.53
CA PRO A 120 -6.22 3.64 10.70
C PRO A 120 -6.91 3.80 9.35
N VAL A 121 -7.83 2.90 9.07
CA VAL A 121 -8.57 2.87 7.81
C VAL A 121 -10.05 2.80 8.13
N VAL A 122 -10.83 3.66 7.50
CA VAL A 122 -12.29 3.62 7.63
C VAL A 122 -12.82 2.64 6.60
N LEU A 123 -13.46 1.60 7.09
CA LEU A 123 -14.01 0.53 6.26
C LEU A 123 -15.41 0.87 5.78
N PRO A 124 -15.93 0.13 4.78
CA PRO A 124 -17.26 0.43 4.24
C PRO A 124 -18.38 0.37 5.28
N ASN A 125 -18.21 -0.41 6.35
CA ASN A 125 -19.20 -0.50 7.42
C ASN A 125 -19.12 0.66 8.39
N GLY A 126 -18.25 1.64 8.13
CA GLY A 126 -18.09 2.81 8.97
C GLY A 126 -17.12 2.61 10.14
N LYS A 127 -16.65 1.41 10.35
CA LYS A 127 -15.71 1.15 11.44
C LYS A 127 -14.29 1.54 11.03
N THR A 128 -13.51 1.96 12.00
CA THR A 128 -12.09 2.25 11.79
C THR A 128 -11.29 1.08 12.33
N GLU A 129 -10.39 0.54 11.49
CA GLU A 129 -9.47 -0.51 11.89
C GLU A 129 -8.06 -0.09 11.59
N THR A 130 -7.14 -0.49 12.45
CA THR A 130 -5.71 -0.27 12.20
C THR A 130 -5.18 -1.45 11.41
N LEU A 131 -4.72 -1.17 10.21
CA LEU A 131 -4.29 -2.21 9.26
C LEU A 131 -2.89 -1.91 8.76
N LEU A 132 -2.21 -2.96 8.29
CA LEU A 132 -0.94 -2.78 7.60
C LEU A 132 -1.24 -2.42 6.15
N VAL A 133 -0.74 -1.27 5.73
CA VAL A 133 -1.02 -0.70 4.41
C VAL A 133 0.29 -0.52 3.66
N PRO A 134 0.39 -1.08 2.43
CA PRO A 134 1.58 -0.83 1.62
C PRO A 134 1.66 0.66 1.31
N THR A 135 2.72 1.27 1.74
CA THR A 135 2.90 2.72 1.65
C THR A 135 4.12 3.03 0.79
N LEU A 136 3.91 3.86 -0.22
CA LEU A 136 4.98 4.27 -1.12
C LEU A 136 5.69 5.49 -0.54
N TYR A 137 7.01 5.40 -0.44
CA TYR A 137 7.85 6.53 -0.10
C TYR A 137 8.81 6.76 -1.26
N LEU A 138 8.72 7.92 -1.88
CA LEU A 138 9.60 8.27 -2.98
C LEU A 138 10.87 8.92 -2.44
N ALA A 139 12.01 8.58 -3.07
CA ALA A 139 13.26 9.22 -2.77
C ALA A 139 13.20 10.68 -3.22
N PRO A 140 14.00 11.56 -2.58
CA PRO A 140 14.00 12.99 -2.97
C PRO A 140 14.37 13.22 -4.43
N THR A 141 15.17 12.32 -5.01
CA THR A 141 15.60 12.44 -6.40
C THR A 141 14.56 12.01 -7.41
N THR A 142 13.50 11.32 -6.98
CA THR A 142 12.44 10.90 -7.87
C THR A 142 11.54 12.08 -8.20
N GLN A 143 11.35 12.33 -9.48
CA GLN A 143 10.57 13.49 -9.92
C GLN A 143 9.09 13.27 -9.66
N ARG A 144 8.45 14.27 -9.12
CA ARG A 144 7.04 14.26 -8.79
C ARG A 144 6.29 15.25 -9.65
N VAL A 145 4.99 15.01 -9.84
CA VAL A 145 4.15 16.02 -10.45
C VAL A 145 3.93 17.16 -9.46
N GLU A 146 3.58 18.31 -9.98
CA GLU A 146 3.37 19.47 -9.15
C GLU A 146 2.26 19.22 -8.14
N GLY A 147 2.48 19.59 -6.89
CA GLY A 147 1.49 19.44 -5.84
C GLY A 147 1.48 18.10 -5.17
N ALA A 148 2.32 17.17 -5.59
CA ALA A 148 2.31 15.81 -5.03
C ALA A 148 3.00 15.72 -3.67
N ALA A 149 3.69 16.76 -3.24
CA ALA A 149 4.55 16.69 -2.06
C ALA A 149 3.79 16.32 -0.79
N ASN A 150 2.52 16.66 -0.71
CA ASN A 150 1.74 16.43 0.51
C ASN A 150 0.90 15.16 0.47
N MET A 151 0.95 14.38 -0.59
CA MET A 151 0.04 13.24 -0.74
C MET A 151 0.31 12.13 0.25
N GLN A 152 1.55 11.94 0.63
CA GLN A 152 1.90 10.86 1.55
C GLN A 152 1.50 11.14 2.99
N ALA A 153 1.31 12.40 3.33
CA ALA A 153 0.92 12.77 4.67
C ALA A 153 -0.56 12.61 4.93
N GLN A 154 -1.33 12.31 3.90
CA GLN A 154 -2.78 12.20 4.04
C GLN A 154 -3.16 10.85 4.64
N SER A 155 -4.14 10.87 5.53
CA SER A 155 -4.66 9.63 6.06
C SER A 155 -5.45 8.91 4.97
N ILE A 156 -5.49 7.59 5.09
CA ILE A 156 -6.22 6.78 4.14
C ILE A 156 -7.68 6.72 4.56
N ASN A 157 -8.53 7.20 3.69
CA ASN A 157 -9.96 7.14 3.90
C ASN A 157 -10.57 6.59 2.61
N LEU A 158 -10.58 5.27 2.51
CA LEU A 158 -10.92 4.62 1.26
C LEU A 158 -12.40 4.40 1.12
N GLN A 159 -12.92 4.80 -0.03
CA GLN A 159 -14.27 4.42 -0.45
C GLN A 159 -14.15 3.09 -1.16
N VAL A 160 -14.02 2.04 -0.38
CA VAL A 160 -13.64 0.74 -0.90
C VAL A 160 -14.64 0.22 -1.93
N GLY A 161 -15.93 0.42 -1.69
CA GLY A 161 -16.93 0.00 -2.65
C GLY A 161 -16.77 0.70 -3.99
N THR A 162 -16.51 2.01 -3.98
CA THR A 162 -16.29 2.77 -5.19
C THR A 162 -15.04 2.28 -5.93
N MET A 163 -13.99 2.09 -5.17
CA MET A 163 -12.75 1.61 -5.72
C MET A 163 -12.93 0.25 -6.38
N HIS A 164 -13.64 -0.62 -5.73
CA HIS A 164 -13.88 -1.94 -6.24
C HIS A 164 -14.72 -1.91 -7.51
N ASN A 165 -15.78 -1.13 -7.51
CA ASN A 165 -16.67 -1.06 -8.67
C ASN A 165 -15.95 -0.55 -9.91
N ARG A 166 -14.94 0.25 -9.74
CA ARG A 166 -14.20 0.81 -10.86
C ARG A 166 -12.95 0.04 -11.18
N GLY A 167 -12.62 -0.94 -10.38
CA GLY A 167 -11.40 -1.68 -10.55
C GLY A 167 -10.16 -0.86 -10.36
N SER A 168 -10.28 0.27 -9.69
CA SER A 168 -9.12 1.13 -9.44
C SER A 168 -9.37 1.95 -8.22
N ILE A 169 -8.29 2.42 -7.62
CA ILE A 169 -8.35 3.31 -6.50
C ILE A 169 -8.66 4.70 -7.00
N VAL A 170 -9.64 5.30 -6.39
CA VAL A 170 -9.97 6.65 -6.73
C VAL A 170 -8.88 7.55 -6.25
N ALA A 171 -8.33 8.23 -7.17
CA ALA A 171 -7.19 9.00 -6.81
C ALA A 171 -7.57 10.31 -6.21
N ASP A 172 -8.70 10.54 -5.97
CA ASP A 172 -9.06 11.71 -5.50
C ASP A 172 -9.20 11.78 -4.17
N ASP A 173 -8.89 11.86 -3.95
CA ASP A 173 -8.93 12.04 -2.98
C ASP A 173 -9.16 11.48 -2.14
N ALA A 174 -9.55 11.06 -2.59
CA ALA A 174 -9.84 10.46 -1.52
C ALA A 174 -8.98 9.66 -0.99
N ILE A 175 -8.38 9.48 -1.44
CA ILE A 175 -7.64 8.70 -0.62
C ILE A 175 -7.19 9.38 0.49
N THR A 176 -7.60 9.89 0.00
CA THR A 176 -7.39 10.31 0.49
C THR A 176 -7.53 10.38 1.29
N VAL A 177 -7.32 10.60 1.26
CA VAL A 177 -7.54 10.69 2.01
C VAL A 177 -7.78 11.20 2.72
N HIS A 178 -8.23 11.62 2.77
CA HIS A 178 -8.54 12.17 3.54
C HIS A 178 -8.86 12.25 4.35
N GLY A 179 -8.83 12.58 3.90
CA GLY A 179 -9.25 12.70 4.47
C GLY A 179 -9.84 12.88 4.87
N ASN A 180 -10.10 13.18 4.60
CA ASN A 180 -10.67 13.31 4.87
C ASN A 180 -11.17 13.20 4.81
N THR A 181 -11.14 13.22 4.17
CA THR A 181 -11.50 13.01 4.01
C THR A 181 -11.83 12.73 3.79
N ILE A 182 -11.79 12.74 3.33
CA ILE A 182 -11.91 12.43 3.19
C ILE A 182 -12.42 12.45 3.39
N HIS A 183 -12.69 12.70 3.14
CA HIS A 183 -12.99 12.66 3.45
C HIS A 183 -13.18 12.55 3.70
#